data_5cafdde37c21c808648c2b4895f1abc4
#
_entry.id   5cafdde37c21c808648c2b4895f1abc4
#
_cell.length_a   1.000
_cell.length_b   1.000
_cell.length_c   1.000
_cell.angle_alpha   90.00
_cell.angle_beta   90.00
_cell.angle_gamma   90.00
#
_symmetry.space_group_name_H-M   'P 1'
#
loop_
_entity.id
_entity.type
_entity.pdbx_description
1 polymer ?
#
loop_
_entity_poly.entity_id
_entity_poly.type
_entity_poly.pdbx_seq_one_letter_code
_entity_poly.pdbx_strand_id
1 'polypeptide(L)'
;MDAQQIRKLSPMLNAYLDEFGDCFGRSEPAGNMRVYVNGQLSDLPRKSIEPIADHSDVPPRTLQQFLSLAKWDDTLMADRLAQIVARDHGHPLSIGIIDETSDPKKGKKTPGVNRQWCGATGKVDNCVVTVHLGYAAGDFHTLLSSELFLPQDWSEDRERCRAAGIPDEMVHRPKWRIALELWDRAVANGVRLMVAPASQRDL
;
A
#
# COMPACT_ATOMS: atom_id res chain seq x y z
N MET A 1 -23.36 13.18 -11.17
CA MET A 1 -23.56 13.07 -9.71
C MET A 1 -24.38 14.29 -9.27
N ASP A 2 -25.50 14.06 -8.57
CA ASP A 2 -26.33 15.16 -8.11
C ASP A 2 -25.88 15.74 -6.75
N ALA A 3 -26.45 16.90 -6.34
CA ALA A 3 -26.07 17.59 -5.10
C ALA A 3 -26.36 16.74 -3.82
N GLN A 4 -27.31 15.82 -3.89
CA GLN A 4 -27.63 14.93 -2.77
C GLN A 4 -26.58 13.80 -2.65
N GLN A 5 -26.10 13.28 -3.76
CA GLN A 5 -24.99 12.32 -3.80
C GLN A 5 -23.71 12.94 -3.27
N ILE A 6 -23.39 14.17 -3.68
CA ILE A 6 -22.20 14.90 -3.19
C ILE A 6 -22.24 15.08 -1.66
N ARG A 7 -23.40 15.45 -1.11
CA ARG A 7 -23.56 15.61 0.36
C ARG A 7 -23.35 14.32 1.15
N LYS A 8 -23.56 13.16 0.54
CA LYS A 8 -23.37 11.84 1.18
C LYS A 8 -21.91 11.38 1.15
N LEU A 9 -21.07 11.91 0.26
CA LEU A 9 -19.68 11.44 0.11
C LEU A 9 -18.84 11.64 1.36
N SER A 10 -18.92 12.83 1.99
CA SER A 10 -18.13 13.11 3.20
C SER A 10 -18.49 12.21 4.39
N PRO A 11 -19.78 12.01 4.74
CA PRO A 11 -20.15 11.04 5.77
C PRO A 11 -19.73 9.59 5.44
N MET A 12 -19.83 9.17 4.18
CA MET A 12 -19.43 7.82 3.75
C MET A 12 -17.91 7.64 3.87
N LEU A 13 -17.13 8.63 3.44
CA LEU A 13 -15.67 8.61 3.60
C LEU A 13 -15.27 8.57 5.08
N ASN A 14 -15.93 9.36 5.92
CA ASN A 14 -15.67 9.35 7.35
C ASN A 14 -15.97 7.99 7.97
N ALA A 15 -17.11 7.39 7.65
CA ALA A 15 -17.48 6.06 8.12
C ALA A 15 -16.47 4.99 7.66
N TYR A 16 -16.01 5.05 6.41
CA TYR A 16 -14.96 4.19 5.90
C TYR A 16 -13.63 4.37 6.67
N LEU A 17 -13.21 5.59 6.92
CA LEU A 17 -11.97 5.87 7.65
C LEU A 17 -12.08 5.52 9.15
N ASP A 18 -13.29 5.52 9.72
CA ASP A 18 -13.55 5.05 11.09
C ASP A 18 -13.22 3.57 11.27
N GLU A 19 -13.39 2.75 10.22
CA GLU A 19 -13.08 1.33 10.27
C GLU A 19 -11.59 1.03 10.52
N PHE A 20 -10.71 1.99 10.31
CA PHE A 20 -9.25 1.88 10.54
C PHE A 20 -8.80 2.50 11.86
N GLY A 21 -9.72 2.97 12.69
CA GLY A 21 -9.39 3.69 13.93
C GLY A 21 -8.55 2.87 14.92
N ASP A 22 -8.80 1.59 15.03
CA ASP A 22 -8.11 0.64 15.90
C ASP A 22 -6.70 0.25 15.42
N CYS A 23 -6.36 0.55 14.16
CA CYS A 23 -4.98 0.42 13.66
C CYS A 23 -4.01 1.41 14.31
N PHE A 24 -4.54 2.42 15.00
CA PHE A 24 -3.76 3.47 15.64
C PHE A 24 -3.88 3.38 17.17
N GLY A 25 -2.77 3.32 17.86
CA GLY A 25 -2.76 3.28 19.33
C GLY A 25 -3.20 4.59 20.02
N ARG A 26 -3.38 5.68 19.23
CA ARG A 26 -3.82 7.02 19.71
C ARG A 26 -4.68 7.70 18.66
N SER A 27 -5.54 8.62 19.10
CA SER A 27 -6.46 9.37 18.23
C SER A 27 -5.76 10.39 17.31
N GLU A 28 -4.61 10.93 17.72
CA GLU A 28 -3.88 11.94 16.94
C GLU A 28 -3.38 11.39 15.59
N PRO A 29 -2.66 10.26 15.51
CA PRO A 29 -2.29 9.66 14.22
C PRO A 29 -3.51 9.28 13.36
N ALA A 30 -4.60 8.78 13.96
CA ALA A 30 -5.84 8.51 13.24
C ALA A 30 -6.44 9.78 12.62
N GLY A 31 -6.40 10.91 13.35
CA GLY A 31 -6.78 12.22 12.83
C GLY A 31 -5.89 12.67 11.67
N ASN A 32 -4.58 12.52 11.79
CA ASN A 32 -3.62 12.86 10.73
C ASN A 32 -3.79 11.99 9.48
N MET A 33 -4.14 10.70 9.63
CA MET A 33 -4.52 9.84 8.50
C MET A 33 -5.69 10.44 7.73
N ARG A 34 -6.74 10.90 8.42
CA ARG A 34 -7.91 11.52 7.78
C ARG A 34 -7.54 12.78 7.00
N VAL A 35 -6.73 13.65 7.59
CA VAL A 35 -6.22 14.85 6.92
C VAL A 35 -5.46 14.46 5.65
N TYR A 36 -4.56 13.50 5.76
CA TYR A 36 -3.75 13.05 4.63
C TYR A 36 -4.60 12.42 3.51
N VAL A 37 -5.54 11.52 3.86
CA VAL A 37 -6.42 10.87 2.87
C VAL A 37 -7.34 11.90 2.19
N ASN A 38 -7.94 12.82 2.94
CA ASN A 38 -8.74 13.89 2.37
C ASN A 38 -7.93 14.76 1.38
N GLY A 39 -6.68 15.08 1.74
CA GLY A 39 -5.77 15.80 0.85
C GLY A 39 -5.42 15.01 -0.42
N GLN A 40 -5.24 13.70 -0.33
CA GLN A 40 -5.01 12.84 -1.49
C GLN A 40 -6.24 12.77 -2.42
N LEU A 41 -7.45 12.85 -1.88
CA LEU A 41 -8.71 12.84 -2.62
C LEU A 41 -9.14 14.22 -3.13
N SER A 42 -8.49 15.31 -2.69
CA SER A 42 -8.80 16.67 -3.12
C SER A 42 -8.39 16.94 -4.56
N ASP A 43 -8.78 18.08 -5.09
CA ASP A 43 -8.43 18.59 -6.42
C ASP A 43 -7.08 19.34 -6.48
N LEU A 44 -6.27 19.23 -5.41
CA LEU A 44 -4.95 19.84 -5.39
C LEU A 44 -4.10 19.39 -6.59
N PRO A 45 -3.47 20.34 -7.30
CA PRO A 45 -2.64 20.02 -8.47
C PRO A 45 -1.36 19.24 -8.08
N ARG A 46 -0.93 19.37 -6.82
CA ARG A 46 0.20 18.63 -6.26
C ARG A 46 -0.18 18.07 -4.90
N LYS A 47 -0.16 16.75 -4.78
CA LYS A 47 -0.57 16.01 -3.58
C LYS A 47 0.64 15.55 -2.77
N SER A 48 1.54 16.48 -2.45
CA SER A 48 2.64 16.27 -1.50
C SER A 48 2.28 16.83 -0.12
N ILE A 49 3.10 16.52 0.87
CA ILE A 49 2.81 16.84 2.28
C ILE A 49 2.49 18.32 2.49
N GLU A 50 3.32 19.24 1.96
CA GLU A 50 3.15 20.68 2.17
C GLU A 50 1.83 21.21 1.62
N PRO A 51 1.48 21.02 0.31
CA PRO A 51 0.19 21.44 -0.21
C PRO A 51 -1.03 20.82 0.51
N ILE A 52 -0.93 19.57 0.96
CA ILE A 52 -2.01 18.93 1.73
C ILE A 52 -2.14 19.59 3.09
N ALA A 53 -1.04 19.84 3.78
CA ALA A 53 -1.03 20.48 5.08
C ALA A 53 -1.60 21.91 5.03
N ASP A 54 -1.15 22.70 4.04
CA ASP A 54 -1.65 24.06 3.81
C ASP A 54 -3.15 24.08 3.49
N HIS A 55 -3.61 23.16 2.62
CA HIS A 55 -5.04 23.02 2.29
C HIS A 55 -5.91 22.64 3.49
N SER A 56 -5.35 21.90 4.43
CA SER A 56 -6.05 21.41 5.63
C SER A 56 -5.82 22.26 6.88
N ASP A 57 -5.13 23.39 6.75
CA ASP A 57 -4.77 24.31 7.84
C ASP A 57 -4.06 23.58 9.02
N VAL A 58 -3.14 22.69 8.68
CA VAL A 58 -2.28 22.01 9.66
C VAL A 58 -0.81 22.28 9.35
N PRO A 59 0.07 22.37 10.37
CA PRO A 59 1.49 22.55 10.11
C PRO A 59 2.07 21.40 9.25
N PRO A 60 2.85 21.67 8.19
CA PRO A 60 3.47 20.61 7.36
C PRO A 60 4.25 19.58 8.17
N ARG A 61 4.90 20.02 9.26
CA ARG A 61 5.64 19.14 10.17
C ARG A 61 4.75 18.06 10.80
N THR A 62 3.47 18.34 11.04
CA THR A 62 2.52 17.36 11.59
C THR A 62 2.37 16.15 10.66
N LEU A 63 2.12 16.38 9.38
CA LEU A 63 2.01 15.31 8.40
C LEU A 63 3.36 14.64 8.09
N GLN A 64 4.47 15.39 8.11
CA GLN A 64 5.81 14.83 8.00
C GLN A 64 6.10 13.85 9.14
N GLN A 65 5.80 14.22 10.38
CA GLN A 65 5.96 13.35 11.54
C GLN A 65 4.99 12.16 11.51
N PHE A 66 3.76 12.38 11.07
CA PHE A 66 2.80 11.30 10.88
C PHE A 66 3.35 10.23 9.93
N LEU A 67 3.82 10.60 8.75
CA LEU A 67 4.32 9.64 7.75
C LEU A 67 5.69 9.02 8.07
N SER A 68 6.51 9.68 8.92
CA SER A 68 7.87 9.22 9.19
C SER A 68 8.08 8.61 10.57
N LEU A 69 7.29 8.98 11.56
CA LEU A 69 7.53 8.62 12.96
C LEU A 69 6.32 7.98 13.65
N ALA A 70 5.09 8.27 13.21
CA ALA A 70 3.91 7.71 13.84
C ALA A 70 3.90 6.19 13.62
N LYS A 71 3.52 5.46 14.68
CA LYS A 71 3.37 4.02 14.63
C LYS A 71 1.90 3.68 14.47
N TRP A 72 1.60 2.82 13.54
CA TRP A 72 0.31 2.15 13.37
C TRP A 72 0.53 0.69 13.01
N ASP A 73 -0.49 -0.10 13.18
CA ASP A 73 -0.49 -1.51 12.78
C ASP A 73 -0.86 -1.61 11.29
N ASP A 74 0.15 -1.61 10.43
CA ASP A 74 0.01 -1.71 8.97
C ASP A 74 -0.52 -3.09 8.55
N THR A 75 -0.20 -4.12 9.35
CA THR A 75 -0.72 -5.47 9.18
C THR A 75 -2.22 -5.49 9.41
N LEU A 76 -2.69 -4.97 10.55
CA LEU A 76 -4.13 -4.86 10.83
C LEU A 76 -4.85 -3.98 9.80
N MET A 77 -4.21 -2.91 9.34
CA MET A 77 -4.78 -2.03 8.31
C MET A 77 -5.00 -2.76 6.98
N ALA A 78 -4.03 -3.55 6.53
CA ALA A 78 -4.15 -4.36 5.32
C ALA A 78 -5.22 -5.46 5.47
N ASP A 79 -5.29 -6.12 6.64
CA ASP A 79 -6.33 -7.10 6.94
C ASP A 79 -7.72 -6.46 6.93
N ARG A 80 -7.86 -5.28 7.52
CA ARG A 80 -9.12 -4.53 7.52
C ARG A 80 -9.57 -4.17 6.10
N LEU A 81 -8.65 -3.70 5.26
CA LEU A 81 -8.95 -3.42 3.86
C LEU A 81 -9.44 -4.69 3.14
N ALA A 82 -8.75 -5.81 3.31
CA ALA A 82 -9.16 -7.08 2.72
C ALA A 82 -10.55 -7.52 3.19
N GLN A 83 -10.85 -7.39 4.49
CA GLN A 83 -12.17 -7.69 5.08
C GLN A 83 -13.27 -6.80 4.52
N ILE A 84 -13.01 -5.49 4.35
CA ILE A 84 -13.95 -4.55 3.72
C ILE A 84 -14.23 -4.96 2.28
N VAL A 85 -13.20 -5.28 1.50
CA VAL A 85 -13.36 -5.74 0.11
C VAL A 85 -14.13 -7.06 0.06
N ALA A 86 -13.85 -8.01 0.95
CA ALA A 86 -14.59 -9.27 1.03
C ALA A 86 -16.08 -9.06 1.36
N ARG A 87 -16.38 -8.14 2.28
CA ARG A 87 -17.74 -7.81 2.73
C ARG A 87 -18.55 -7.07 1.67
N ASP A 88 -17.98 -6.01 1.09
CA ASP A 88 -18.71 -5.02 0.30
C ASP A 88 -18.59 -5.26 -1.22
N HIS A 89 -17.54 -5.95 -1.65
CA HIS A 89 -17.22 -6.18 -3.07
C HIS A 89 -16.94 -7.66 -3.37
N GLY A 90 -17.28 -8.58 -2.44
CA GLY A 90 -17.08 -10.02 -2.64
C GLY A 90 -17.84 -10.54 -3.85
N HIS A 91 -17.15 -11.20 -4.79
CA HIS A 91 -17.76 -11.74 -6.00
C HIS A 91 -17.23 -13.16 -6.30
N PRO A 92 -18.07 -14.11 -6.76
CA PRO A 92 -17.65 -15.48 -7.03
C PRO A 92 -16.64 -15.59 -8.20
N LEU A 93 -16.63 -14.62 -9.10
CA LEU A 93 -15.72 -14.56 -10.26
C LEU A 93 -14.66 -13.47 -10.12
N SER A 94 -14.31 -13.10 -8.89
CA SER A 94 -13.25 -12.12 -8.64
C SER A 94 -11.88 -12.71 -8.98
N ILE A 95 -11.01 -11.84 -9.48
CA ILE A 95 -9.66 -12.20 -9.95
C ILE A 95 -8.64 -11.56 -9.03
N GLY A 96 -7.68 -12.36 -8.55
CA GLY A 96 -6.45 -11.86 -7.94
C GLY A 96 -5.42 -11.57 -9.02
N ILE A 97 -4.79 -10.40 -8.96
CA ILE A 97 -3.78 -9.93 -9.90
C ILE A 97 -2.48 -9.73 -9.13
N ILE A 98 -1.44 -10.50 -9.47
CA ILE A 98 -0.11 -10.34 -8.90
C ILE A 98 0.76 -9.62 -9.91
N ASP A 99 1.40 -8.55 -9.47
CA ASP A 99 2.31 -7.76 -10.30
C ASP A 99 3.46 -7.18 -9.46
N GLU A 100 4.50 -6.73 -10.13
CA GLU A 100 5.66 -6.09 -9.54
C GLU A 100 5.74 -4.64 -10.01
N THR A 101 6.02 -3.73 -9.09
CA THR A 101 6.35 -2.35 -9.45
C THR A 101 7.79 -2.05 -9.07
N SER A 102 8.51 -1.35 -9.93
CA SER A 102 9.87 -0.90 -9.67
C SER A 102 9.96 0.60 -9.77
N ASP A 103 10.57 1.21 -8.75
CA ASP A 103 10.74 2.65 -8.62
C ASP A 103 12.24 3.01 -8.66
N PRO A 104 12.71 3.69 -9.74
CA PRO A 104 14.12 4.09 -9.86
C PRO A 104 14.55 5.02 -8.74
N LYS A 105 15.72 4.79 -8.18
CA LYS A 105 16.31 5.58 -7.09
C LYS A 105 17.71 6.02 -7.43
N LYS A 106 18.09 7.25 -7.04
CA LYS A 106 19.45 7.77 -7.24
C LYS A 106 20.42 7.39 -6.12
N GLY A 107 19.90 7.11 -4.92
CA GLY A 107 20.72 6.84 -3.73
C GLY A 107 20.82 5.34 -3.42
N LYS A 108 21.58 5.02 -2.35
CA LYS A 108 21.81 3.66 -1.86
C LYS A 108 21.18 3.39 -0.49
N LYS A 109 20.51 4.39 0.11
CA LYS A 109 20.00 4.31 1.48
C LYS A 109 18.52 3.93 1.58
N THR A 110 17.76 4.03 0.47
CA THR A 110 16.36 3.64 0.47
C THR A 110 16.25 2.13 0.75
N PRO A 111 15.41 1.70 1.70
CA PRO A 111 15.18 0.27 1.98
C PRO A 111 14.94 -0.54 0.70
N GLY A 112 15.63 -1.66 0.55
CA GLY A 112 15.48 -2.57 -0.60
C GLY A 112 16.08 -2.07 -1.93
N VAL A 113 16.71 -0.88 -1.97
CA VAL A 113 17.32 -0.38 -3.21
C VAL A 113 18.50 -1.24 -3.63
N ASN A 114 18.50 -1.66 -4.89
CA ASN A 114 19.58 -2.45 -5.48
C ASN A 114 19.66 -2.27 -7.00
N ARG A 115 20.78 -2.70 -7.60
CA ARG A 115 20.87 -2.88 -9.06
C ARG A 115 20.16 -4.18 -9.44
N GLN A 116 18.96 -4.05 -9.95
CA GLN A 116 18.10 -5.16 -10.33
C GLN A 116 17.26 -4.78 -11.55
N TRP A 117 16.52 -5.73 -12.13
CA TRP A 117 15.61 -5.40 -13.23
C TRP A 117 14.59 -4.35 -12.79
N CYS A 118 14.52 -3.26 -13.52
CA CYS A 118 13.61 -2.15 -13.27
C CYS A 118 12.60 -2.07 -14.43
N GLY A 119 11.38 -2.55 -14.22
CA GLY A 119 10.31 -2.52 -15.23
C GLY A 119 10.00 -1.10 -15.72
N ALA A 120 10.07 -0.11 -14.82
CA ALA A 120 9.83 1.29 -15.17
C ALA A 120 10.84 1.87 -16.19
N THR A 121 12.07 1.35 -16.22
CA THR A 121 13.12 1.80 -17.17
C THR A 121 13.45 0.75 -18.24
N GLY A 122 12.89 -0.47 -18.13
CA GLY A 122 13.11 -1.58 -19.07
C GLY A 122 14.55 -2.10 -19.10
N LYS A 123 15.31 -1.94 -18.02
CA LYS A 123 16.72 -2.36 -17.91
C LYS A 123 17.13 -2.64 -16.47
N VAL A 124 18.31 -3.21 -16.28
CA VAL A 124 18.92 -3.30 -14.95
C VAL A 124 19.33 -1.89 -14.48
N ASP A 125 18.69 -1.42 -13.43
CA ASP A 125 18.91 -0.09 -12.87
C ASP A 125 18.87 -0.12 -11.34
N ASN A 126 19.27 1.00 -10.72
CA ASN A 126 19.18 1.15 -9.28
C ASN A 126 17.73 1.49 -8.89
N CYS A 127 17.01 0.51 -8.37
CA CYS A 127 15.59 0.65 -8.06
C CYS A 127 15.18 -0.12 -6.80
N VAL A 128 14.03 0.24 -6.27
CA VAL A 128 13.27 -0.53 -5.28
C VAL A 128 12.19 -1.31 -6.00
N VAL A 129 11.94 -2.55 -5.60
CA VAL A 129 10.87 -3.38 -6.16
C VAL A 129 9.89 -3.73 -5.06
N THR A 130 8.61 -3.67 -5.39
CA THR A 130 7.49 -4.09 -4.55
C THR A 130 6.65 -5.12 -5.28
N VAL A 131 6.14 -6.11 -4.55
CA VAL A 131 5.19 -7.10 -5.06
C VAL A 131 3.80 -6.70 -4.57
N HIS A 132 2.83 -6.77 -5.46
CA HIS A 132 1.47 -6.31 -5.22
C HIS A 132 0.45 -7.42 -5.46
N LEU A 133 -0.62 -7.41 -4.68
CA LEU A 133 -1.83 -8.16 -4.93
C LEU A 133 -2.98 -7.20 -5.18
N GLY A 134 -3.49 -7.20 -6.41
CA GLY A 134 -4.70 -6.51 -6.81
C GLY A 134 -5.93 -7.42 -6.77
N TYR A 135 -7.09 -6.82 -6.75
CA TYR A 135 -8.41 -7.44 -6.81
C TYR A 135 -9.25 -6.80 -7.91
N ALA A 136 -9.93 -7.61 -8.70
CA ALA A 136 -10.89 -7.13 -9.70
C ALA A 136 -12.15 -7.99 -9.70
N ALA A 137 -13.32 -7.35 -9.72
CA ALA A 137 -14.63 -7.98 -9.79
C ALA A 137 -15.64 -7.05 -10.49
N GLY A 138 -16.05 -7.38 -11.71
CA GLY A 138 -16.85 -6.48 -12.54
C GLY A 138 -16.15 -5.15 -12.77
N ASP A 139 -16.81 -4.05 -12.46
CA ASP A 139 -16.26 -2.70 -12.59
C ASP A 139 -15.43 -2.26 -11.36
N PHE A 140 -15.43 -3.04 -10.28
CA PHE A 140 -14.63 -2.73 -9.09
C PHE A 140 -13.24 -3.33 -9.19
N HIS A 141 -12.23 -2.51 -8.94
CA HIS A 141 -10.84 -2.96 -8.81
C HIS A 141 -10.11 -2.14 -7.74
N THR A 142 -9.21 -2.81 -7.03
CA THR A 142 -8.42 -2.17 -5.98
C THR A 142 -7.09 -2.90 -5.77
N LEU A 143 -6.14 -2.22 -5.15
CA LEU A 143 -4.95 -2.84 -4.57
C LEU A 143 -5.32 -3.36 -3.18
N LEU A 144 -5.10 -4.65 -2.91
CA LEU A 144 -5.34 -5.24 -1.59
C LEU A 144 -4.16 -5.09 -0.67
N SER A 145 -2.97 -5.39 -1.17
CA SER A 145 -1.75 -5.35 -0.37
C SER A 145 -0.50 -5.22 -1.23
N SER A 146 0.57 -4.79 -0.59
CA SER A 146 1.88 -4.62 -1.23
C SER A 146 2.97 -4.97 -0.23
N GLU A 147 4.06 -5.56 -0.69
CA GLU A 147 5.21 -5.84 0.15
C GLU A 147 6.53 -5.51 -0.55
N LEU A 148 7.48 -5.00 0.23
CA LEU A 148 8.81 -4.69 -0.24
C LEU A 148 9.57 -5.99 -0.55
N PHE A 149 10.12 -6.10 -1.76
CA PHE A 149 11.13 -7.11 -2.03
C PHE A 149 12.47 -6.67 -1.45
N LEU A 150 12.96 -7.42 -0.46
CA LEU A 150 14.25 -7.18 0.14
C LEU A 150 15.30 -8.05 -0.58
N PRO A 151 16.26 -7.45 -1.35
CA PRO A 151 17.33 -8.22 -1.98
C PRO A 151 18.20 -8.95 -0.96
N GLN A 152 18.85 -10.03 -1.41
CA GLN A 152 19.64 -10.90 -0.53
C GLN A 152 20.80 -10.16 0.15
N ASP A 153 21.52 -9.32 -0.59
CA ASP A 153 22.62 -8.51 -0.07
C ASP A 153 22.18 -7.51 1.03
N TRP A 154 20.93 -7.02 0.98
CA TRP A 154 20.33 -6.28 2.08
C TRP A 154 20.06 -7.18 3.28
N SER A 155 19.46 -8.35 3.05
CA SER A 155 19.13 -9.29 4.12
C SER A 155 20.36 -9.79 4.88
N GLU A 156 21.50 -9.89 4.22
CA GLU A 156 22.77 -10.31 4.79
C GLU A 156 23.48 -9.16 5.55
N ASP A 157 23.24 -7.90 5.19
CA ASP A 157 23.78 -6.71 5.85
C ASP A 157 22.79 -6.17 6.91
N ARG A 158 22.78 -6.78 8.09
CA ARG A 158 21.87 -6.41 9.18
C ARG A 158 22.11 -5.02 9.74
N GLU A 159 23.33 -4.49 9.67
CA GLU A 159 23.64 -3.12 10.10
C GLU A 159 22.98 -2.11 9.15
N ARG A 160 23.08 -2.35 7.86
CA ARG A 160 22.39 -1.55 6.83
C ARG A 160 20.88 -1.61 6.99
N CYS A 161 20.32 -2.78 7.26
CA CYS A 161 18.89 -2.94 7.53
C CYS A 161 18.44 -2.08 8.72
N ARG A 162 19.11 -2.17 9.86
CA ARG A 162 18.78 -1.39 11.06
C ARG A 162 18.93 0.11 10.82
N ALA A 163 19.98 0.54 10.12
CA ALA A 163 20.19 1.95 9.77
C ALA A 163 19.09 2.50 8.84
N ALA A 164 18.41 1.65 8.08
CA ALA A 164 17.31 1.97 7.21
C ALA A 164 15.92 1.73 7.84
N GLY A 165 15.86 1.31 9.11
CA GLY A 165 14.62 1.03 9.84
C GLY A 165 13.93 -0.28 9.43
N ILE A 166 14.65 -1.21 8.78
CA ILE A 166 14.11 -2.52 8.41
C ILE A 166 14.16 -3.42 9.65
N PRO A 167 13.02 -4.02 10.07
CA PRO A 167 12.95 -4.93 11.20
C PRO A 167 13.86 -6.17 11.04
N ASP A 168 14.34 -6.70 12.15
CA ASP A 168 15.27 -7.85 12.12
C ASP A 168 14.61 -9.15 11.59
N GLU A 169 13.30 -9.27 11.71
CA GLU A 169 12.50 -10.38 11.16
C GLU A 169 12.31 -10.31 9.64
N MET A 170 12.45 -9.14 9.05
CA MET A 170 12.35 -8.98 7.60
C MET A 170 13.63 -9.48 6.93
N VAL A 171 13.52 -10.61 6.23
CA VAL A 171 14.61 -11.27 5.52
C VAL A 171 14.28 -11.40 4.03
N HIS A 172 15.29 -11.75 3.23
CA HIS A 172 15.09 -12.03 1.82
C HIS A 172 14.08 -13.17 1.63
N ARG A 173 13.08 -12.92 0.77
CA ARG A 173 12.16 -13.93 0.24
C ARG A 173 12.07 -13.75 -1.28
N PRO A 174 12.07 -14.84 -2.05
CA PRO A 174 11.81 -14.74 -3.49
C PRO A 174 10.45 -14.06 -3.74
N LYS A 175 10.33 -13.30 -4.81
CA LYS A 175 9.10 -12.54 -5.14
C LYS A 175 7.86 -13.43 -5.24
N TRP A 176 7.99 -14.64 -5.82
CA TRP A 176 6.89 -15.61 -5.87
C TRP A 176 6.40 -16.03 -4.48
N ARG A 177 7.31 -16.11 -3.48
CA ARG A 177 6.95 -16.42 -2.09
C ARG A 177 6.16 -15.28 -1.47
N ILE A 178 6.62 -14.04 -1.67
CA ILE A 178 5.89 -12.84 -1.24
C ILE A 178 4.48 -12.83 -1.87
N ALA A 179 4.37 -13.08 -3.16
CA ALA A 179 3.10 -13.14 -3.87
C ALA A 179 2.13 -14.16 -3.25
N LEU A 180 2.61 -15.37 -2.91
CA LEU A 180 1.80 -16.39 -2.25
C LEU A 180 1.37 -15.96 -0.84
N GLU A 181 2.25 -15.35 -0.07
CA GLU A 181 1.94 -14.87 1.29
C GLU A 181 0.88 -13.76 1.27
N LEU A 182 0.96 -12.83 0.30
CA LEU A 182 -0.08 -11.82 0.08
C LEU A 182 -1.42 -12.46 -0.29
N TRP A 183 -1.40 -13.47 -1.16
CA TRP A 183 -2.58 -14.21 -1.57
C TRP A 183 -3.22 -14.96 -0.40
N ASP A 184 -2.44 -15.75 0.32
CA ASP A 184 -2.91 -16.55 1.46
C ASP A 184 -3.53 -15.65 2.54
N ARG A 185 -2.90 -14.49 2.78
CA ARG A 185 -3.41 -13.50 3.72
C ARG A 185 -4.75 -12.91 3.27
N ALA A 186 -4.91 -12.56 2.00
CA ALA A 186 -6.17 -12.05 1.47
C ALA A 186 -7.29 -13.10 1.61
N VAL A 187 -7.00 -14.36 1.28
CA VAL A 187 -7.95 -15.48 1.44
C VAL A 187 -8.31 -15.70 2.92
N ALA A 188 -7.33 -15.64 3.82
CA ALA A 188 -7.57 -15.75 5.27
C ALA A 188 -8.49 -14.64 5.81
N ASN A 189 -8.48 -13.46 5.18
CA ASN A 189 -9.37 -12.34 5.48
C ASN A 189 -10.72 -12.38 4.72
N GLY A 190 -11.04 -13.53 4.09
CA GLY A 190 -12.33 -13.77 3.46
C GLY A 190 -12.46 -13.32 2.00
N VAL A 191 -11.38 -12.80 1.40
CA VAL A 191 -11.39 -12.41 -0.02
C VAL A 191 -11.43 -13.69 -0.87
N ARG A 192 -12.40 -13.78 -1.75
CA ARG A 192 -12.42 -14.84 -2.77
C ARG A 192 -11.55 -14.41 -3.93
N LEU A 193 -10.65 -15.26 -4.37
CA LEU A 193 -9.74 -14.99 -5.48
C LEU A 193 -9.73 -16.19 -6.42
N MET A 194 -10.00 -15.95 -7.69
CA MET A 194 -9.74 -16.92 -8.75
C MET A 194 -8.40 -16.57 -9.41
N VAL A 195 -7.62 -17.58 -9.73
CA VAL A 195 -6.41 -17.42 -10.56
C VAL A 195 -6.88 -17.18 -11.98
N ALA A 196 -6.55 -16.03 -12.57
CA ALA A 196 -6.72 -15.87 -14.01
C ALA A 196 -5.78 -16.84 -14.71
N PRO A 197 -6.25 -17.64 -15.69
CA PRO A 197 -5.35 -18.42 -16.50
C PRO A 197 -4.36 -17.47 -17.19
N ALA A 198 -3.06 -17.77 -17.10
CA ALA A 198 -2.04 -17.01 -17.81
C ALA A 198 -2.44 -16.93 -19.30
N SER A 199 -2.39 -15.73 -19.88
CA SER A 199 -2.68 -15.58 -21.29
C SER A 199 -1.63 -16.37 -22.07
N GLN A 200 -2.05 -17.09 -23.12
CA GLN A 200 -1.15 -17.90 -23.98
C GLN A 200 -0.07 -17.07 -24.71
N ARG A 201 0.11 -15.81 -24.36
CA ARG A 201 1.11 -14.93 -24.99
C ARG A 201 2.43 -14.85 -24.22
N ASP A 202 2.52 -15.49 -23.05
CA ASP A 202 3.70 -15.43 -22.17
C ASP A 202 4.41 -16.80 -22.02
N LEU A 203 4.19 -17.73 -22.98
CA LEU A 203 4.91 -19.00 -23.12
C LEU A 203 5.84 -18.97 -24.31
#